data_e19241f55a6567515b3ff7645aa3a923
#
_entry.id   e19241f55a6567515b3ff7645aa3a923
#
_cell.length_a   1.000
_cell.length_b   1.000
_cell.length_c   1.000
_cell.angle_alpha   90.00
_cell.angle_beta   90.00
_cell.angle_gamma   90.00
#
_symmetry.space_group_name_H-M   'P 1'
#
loop_
_entity.id
_entity.type
_entity.pdbx_description
1 polymer ?
#
loop_
_entity_poly.entity_id
_entity_poly.type
_entity_poly.pdbx_seq_one_letter_code
_entity_poly.pdbx_strand_id
1 'polypeptide(L)'
;MVSGYKNLPTWKRGMSFAHTVYAAVEAAGAKGTEAGTRLRKAAVSVPSLVGEAFLDLPGSDVDEALGLAEKKLAEVAILLTSEPALAGIPEADRASLLTDLSALRAELAQLREERSGERTH
;
A
#
# COMPACT_ATOMS: atom_id res chain seq x y z
N MET A 1 -14.80 -1.17 -22.62
CA MET A 1 -14.08 -1.77 -22.09
C MET A 1 -13.21 -1.25 -21.14
N VAL A 2 -12.98 -1.74 -20.26
CA VAL A 2 -12.25 -1.18 -19.22
C VAL A 2 -10.94 -1.77 -19.13
N SER A 3 -9.97 -1.03 -19.36
CA SER A 3 -8.65 -1.49 -19.13
C SER A 3 -8.44 -1.60 -17.69
N GLY A 4 -9.13 -0.82 -17.00
CA GLY A 4 -9.14 -0.86 -15.61
C GLY A 4 -7.87 -0.46 -14.92
N TYR A 5 -7.95 -0.54 -13.62
CA TYR A 5 -6.88 -0.18 -12.72
C TYR A 5 -5.64 -1.08 -12.86
N LYS A 6 -5.80 -2.28 -13.45
CA LYS A 6 -4.69 -3.23 -13.56
C LYS A 6 -3.57 -2.73 -14.46
N ASN A 7 -3.85 -1.73 -15.29
CA ASN A 7 -2.82 -1.13 -16.12
C ASN A 7 -2.16 0.07 -15.47
N LEU A 8 -2.65 0.51 -14.32
CA LEU A 8 -2.03 1.64 -13.61
C LEU A 8 -0.71 1.24 -13.00
N PRO A 9 0.36 2.00 -13.26
CA PRO A 9 1.65 1.71 -12.63
C PRO A 9 1.57 1.70 -11.11
N THR A 10 0.78 2.57 -10.53
CA THR A 10 0.61 2.64 -9.07
C THR A 10 -0.01 1.36 -8.52
N TRP A 11 -1.01 0.79 -9.22
CA TRP A 11 -1.59 -0.47 -8.79
C TRP A 11 -0.57 -1.61 -8.84
N LYS A 12 0.17 -1.69 -9.95
CA LYS A 12 1.20 -2.73 -10.12
C LYS A 12 2.27 -2.62 -9.03
N ARG A 13 2.69 -1.39 -8.73
CA ARG A 13 3.69 -1.16 -7.69
C ARG A 13 3.14 -1.53 -6.32
N GLY A 14 1.87 -1.24 -6.06
CA GLY A 14 1.21 -1.63 -4.83
C GLY A 14 1.17 -3.15 -4.66
N MET A 15 0.86 -3.87 -5.75
CA MET A 15 0.86 -5.33 -5.71
C MET A 15 2.25 -5.88 -5.44
N SER A 16 3.26 -5.33 -6.12
CA SER A 16 4.64 -5.74 -5.92
C SER A 16 5.08 -5.50 -4.48
N PHE A 17 4.72 -4.34 -3.92
CA PHE A 17 5.03 -4.02 -2.53
C PHE A 17 4.39 -5.03 -1.58
N ALA A 18 3.11 -5.35 -1.79
CA ALA A 18 2.41 -6.32 -0.94
C ALA A 18 3.08 -7.70 -0.99
N HIS A 19 3.50 -8.13 -2.18
CA HIS A 19 4.22 -9.40 -2.33
C HIS A 19 5.53 -9.39 -1.55
N THR A 20 6.26 -8.28 -1.60
CA THR A 20 7.53 -8.15 -0.88
C THR A 20 7.31 -8.20 0.62
N VAL A 21 6.23 -7.54 1.10
CA VAL A 21 5.88 -7.59 2.52
C VAL A 21 5.56 -9.02 2.96
N TYR A 22 4.77 -9.74 2.18
CA TYR A 22 4.42 -11.13 2.50
C TYR A 22 5.68 -12.00 2.61
N ALA A 23 6.59 -11.85 1.65
CA ALA A 23 7.84 -12.61 1.66
C ALA A 23 8.69 -12.29 2.87
N ALA A 24 8.76 -11.01 3.25
CA ALA A 24 9.56 -10.58 4.40
C ALA A 24 8.99 -11.13 5.71
N VAL A 25 7.67 -11.11 5.86
CA VAL A 25 7.01 -11.63 7.07
C VAL A 25 7.25 -13.14 7.18
N GLU A 26 7.11 -13.86 6.07
CA GLU A 26 7.32 -15.30 6.06
C GLU A 26 8.77 -15.65 6.38
N ALA A 27 9.71 -14.98 5.74
CA ALA A 27 11.13 -15.23 5.97
C ALA A 27 11.56 -14.92 7.41
N ALA A 28 10.90 -13.95 8.04
CA ALA A 28 11.19 -13.58 9.43
C ALA A 28 10.53 -14.51 10.45
N GLY A 29 9.72 -15.48 9.98
CA GLY A 29 9.00 -16.36 10.88
C GLY A 29 7.87 -15.69 11.62
N ALA A 30 7.38 -14.57 11.11
CA ALA A 30 6.36 -13.76 11.79
C ALA A 30 4.94 -13.99 11.26
N LYS A 31 4.76 -14.93 10.34
CA LYS A 31 3.48 -15.16 9.69
C LYS A 31 2.35 -15.46 10.68
N GLY A 32 2.65 -16.19 11.74
CA GLY A 32 1.63 -16.56 12.73
C GLY A 32 1.44 -15.53 13.82
N THR A 33 2.16 -14.42 13.80
CA THR A 33 2.02 -13.41 14.84
C THR A 33 0.92 -12.41 14.48
N GLU A 34 0.40 -11.73 15.50
CA GLU A 34 -0.60 -10.69 15.28
C GLU A 34 -0.01 -9.55 14.46
N ALA A 35 1.23 -9.14 14.77
CA ALA A 35 1.88 -8.06 14.04
C ALA A 35 2.10 -8.43 12.58
N GLY A 36 2.54 -9.67 12.30
CA GLY A 36 2.71 -10.14 10.92
C GLY A 36 1.41 -10.16 10.15
N THR A 37 0.33 -10.59 10.80
CA THR A 37 -0.99 -10.59 10.18
C THR A 37 -1.46 -9.17 9.88
N ARG A 38 -1.29 -8.25 10.83
CA ARG A 38 -1.67 -6.85 10.63
C ARG A 38 -0.87 -6.21 9.50
N LEU A 39 0.43 -6.51 9.47
CA LEU A 39 1.30 -5.95 8.43
C LEU A 39 0.86 -6.41 7.03
N ARG A 40 0.59 -7.72 6.89
CA ARG A 40 0.16 -8.26 5.61
C ARG A 40 -1.18 -7.67 5.17
N LYS A 41 -2.13 -7.56 6.10
CA LYS A 41 -3.45 -6.98 5.79
C LYS A 41 -3.34 -5.53 5.36
N ALA A 42 -2.54 -4.74 6.08
CA ALA A 42 -2.35 -3.34 5.73
C ALA A 42 -1.72 -3.20 4.35
N ALA A 43 -0.70 -4.02 4.06
CA ALA A 43 0.00 -3.95 2.78
C ALA A 43 -0.92 -4.30 1.61
N VAL A 44 -1.72 -5.36 1.73
CA VAL A 44 -2.61 -5.77 0.64
C VAL A 44 -3.78 -4.82 0.45
N SER A 45 -4.13 -4.07 1.50
CA SER A 45 -5.18 -3.06 1.40
C SER A 45 -4.83 -1.96 0.41
N VAL A 46 -3.53 -1.68 0.23
CA VAL A 46 -3.10 -0.59 -0.65
C VAL A 46 -3.52 -0.82 -2.10
N PRO A 47 -3.10 -1.91 -2.77
CA PRO A 47 -3.57 -2.14 -4.13
C PRO A 47 -5.07 -2.34 -4.22
N SER A 48 -5.70 -2.92 -3.19
CA SER A 48 -7.15 -3.07 -3.18
C SER A 48 -7.86 -1.72 -3.23
N LEU A 49 -7.38 -0.76 -2.45
CA LEU A 49 -7.96 0.58 -2.43
C LEU A 49 -7.69 1.34 -3.73
N VAL A 50 -6.51 1.16 -4.31
CA VAL A 50 -6.21 1.75 -5.61
C VAL A 50 -7.16 1.19 -6.67
N GLY A 51 -7.36 -0.13 -6.67
CA GLY A 51 -8.29 -0.76 -7.59
C GLY A 51 -9.70 -0.23 -7.42
N GLU A 52 -10.14 -0.13 -6.16
CA GLU A 52 -11.47 0.38 -5.84
C GLU A 52 -11.65 1.82 -6.34
N ALA A 53 -10.60 2.65 -6.17
CA ALA A 53 -10.66 4.05 -6.59
C ALA A 53 -10.92 4.20 -8.08
N PHE A 54 -10.47 3.25 -8.89
CA PHE A 54 -10.55 3.36 -10.34
C PHE A 54 -11.51 2.35 -10.98
N LEU A 55 -12.39 1.75 -10.18
CA LEU A 55 -13.42 0.86 -10.72
C LEU A 55 -14.61 1.61 -11.30
N ASP A 56 -14.69 2.90 -11.06
CA ASP A 56 -15.76 3.73 -11.61
C ASP A 56 -17.16 3.25 -11.19
N LEU A 57 -17.27 2.86 -9.94
CA LEU A 57 -18.54 2.42 -9.38
C LEU A 57 -19.36 3.61 -8.89
N PRO A 58 -20.71 3.53 -9.00
CA PRO A 58 -21.55 4.58 -8.46
C PRO A 58 -21.26 4.82 -6.98
N GLY A 59 -21.13 6.07 -6.58
CA GLY A 59 -20.88 6.42 -5.20
C GLY A 59 -19.44 6.29 -4.75
N SER A 60 -18.54 5.85 -5.62
CA SER A 60 -17.15 5.72 -5.22
C SER A 60 -16.50 7.11 -5.14
N ASP A 61 -15.64 7.26 -4.15
CA ASP A 61 -14.90 8.51 -3.94
C ASP A 61 -13.42 8.21 -4.09
N VAL A 62 -12.85 8.64 -5.21
CA VAL A 62 -11.45 8.36 -5.52
C VAL A 62 -10.53 8.98 -4.47
N ASP A 63 -10.79 10.21 -4.08
CA ASP A 63 -9.96 10.90 -3.12
C ASP A 63 -9.96 10.17 -1.76
N GLU A 64 -11.14 9.74 -1.33
CA GLU A 64 -11.27 9.00 -0.07
C GLU A 64 -10.50 7.68 -0.13
N ALA A 65 -10.68 6.91 -1.22
CA ALA A 65 -10.02 5.62 -1.35
C ALA A 65 -8.50 5.77 -1.37
N LEU A 66 -7.99 6.75 -2.11
CA LEU A 66 -6.54 6.98 -2.18
C LEU A 66 -6.01 7.50 -0.84
N GLY A 67 -6.80 8.31 -0.13
CA GLY A 67 -6.42 8.76 1.21
C GLY A 67 -6.32 7.61 2.19
N LEU A 68 -7.24 6.65 2.10
CA LEU A 68 -7.19 5.46 2.94
C LEU A 68 -5.96 4.61 2.60
N ALA A 69 -5.61 4.52 1.32
CA ALA A 69 -4.41 3.79 0.91
C ALA A 69 -3.17 4.41 1.54
N GLU A 70 -3.09 5.75 1.57
CA GLU A 70 -1.97 6.44 2.22
C GLU A 70 -1.92 6.13 3.71
N LYS A 71 -3.08 6.06 4.37
CA LYS A 71 -3.14 5.70 5.79
C LYS A 71 -2.65 4.28 6.03
N LYS A 72 -2.98 3.36 5.11
CA LYS A 72 -2.51 1.98 5.24
C LYS A 72 -0.99 1.89 5.09
N LEU A 73 -0.41 2.69 4.20
CA LEU A 73 1.04 2.76 4.09
C LEU A 73 1.67 3.30 5.37
N ALA A 74 1.04 4.30 5.99
CA ALA A 74 1.53 4.81 7.27
C ALA A 74 1.49 3.73 8.35
N GLU A 75 0.44 2.92 8.36
CA GLU A 75 0.33 1.80 9.29
C GLU A 75 1.44 0.78 9.06
N VAL A 76 1.75 0.47 7.80
CA VAL A 76 2.85 -0.43 7.46
C VAL A 76 4.16 0.12 8.02
N ALA A 77 4.42 1.41 7.83
CA ALA A 77 5.64 2.03 8.32
C ALA A 77 5.77 1.92 9.84
N ILE A 78 4.68 2.18 10.54
CA ILE A 78 4.67 2.10 12.01
C ILE A 78 4.96 0.67 12.46
N LEU A 79 4.30 -0.31 11.84
CA LEU A 79 4.50 -1.71 12.21
C LEU A 79 5.94 -2.16 11.95
N LEU A 80 6.50 -1.78 10.79
CA LEU A 80 7.87 -2.16 10.44
C LEU A 80 8.91 -1.58 11.39
N THR A 81 8.62 -0.41 11.96
CA THR A 81 9.62 0.27 12.79
C THR A 81 9.42 0.08 14.29
N SER A 82 8.24 -0.38 14.72
CA SER A 82 7.95 -0.42 16.15
C SER A 82 7.57 -1.78 16.72
N GLU A 83 7.24 -2.78 15.88
CA GLU A 83 6.77 -4.07 16.37
C GLU A 83 7.90 -5.04 16.65
N PRO A 84 8.09 -5.47 17.91
CA PRO A 84 9.15 -6.44 18.24
C PRO A 84 9.02 -7.77 17.51
N ALA A 85 7.79 -8.20 17.22
CA ALA A 85 7.56 -9.47 16.53
C ALA A 85 8.09 -9.44 15.10
N LEU A 86 8.35 -8.25 14.55
CA LEU A 86 8.88 -8.09 13.20
C LEU A 86 10.39 -7.81 13.20
N ALA A 87 11.03 -7.90 14.35
CA ALA A 87 12.47 -7.64 14.46
C ALA A 87 13.31 -8.63 13.65
N GLY A 88 12.74 -9.79 13.28
CA GLY A 88 13.43 -10.77 12.45
C GLY A 88 13.58 -10.37 11.00
N ILE A 89 12.92 -9.30 10.57
CA ILE A 89 13.10 -8.80 9.21
C ILE A 89 14.49 -8.14 9.16
N PRO A 90 15.38 -8.59 8.26
CA PRO A 90 16.72 -8.00 8.18
C PRO A 90 16.66 -6.49 7.93
N GLU A 91 17.62 -5.77 8.49
CA GLU A 91 17.66 -4.31 8.39
C GLU A 91 17.65 -3.82 6.94
N ALA A 92 18.39 -4.49 6.07
CA ALA A 92 18.44 -4.11 4.65
C ALA A 92 17.08 -4.25 3.98
N ASP A 93 16.35 -5.33 4.32
CA ASP A 93 15.03 -5.57 3.77
C ASP A 93 14.04 -4.55 4.30
N ARG A 94 14.14 -4.22 5.59
CA ARG A 94 13.28 -3.22 6.20
C ARG A 94 13.50 -1.85 5.54
N ALA A 95 14.76 -1.47 5.35
CA ALA A 95 15.08 -0.20 4.70
C ALA A 95 14.55 -0.15 3.27
N SER A 96 14.67 -1.26 2.55
CA SER A 96 14.17 -1.34 1.19
C SER A 96 12.65 -1.19 1.14
N LEU A 97 11.94 -1.85 2.06
CA LEU A 97 10.49 -1.74 2.15
C LEU A 97 10.06 -0.31 2.46
N LEU A 98 10.76 0.37 3.36
CA LEU A 98 10.44 1.74 3.71
C LEU A 98 10.68 2.70 2.54
N THR A 99 11.73 2.43 1.75
CA THR A 99 12.00 3.22 0.55
C THR A 99 10.88 3.04 -0.47
N ASP A 100 10.48 1.80 -0.72
CA ASP A 100 9.39 1.50 -1.66
C ASP A 100 8.09 2.12 -1.18
N LEU A 101 7.84 2.06 0.12
CA LEU A 101 6.66 2.65 0.73
C LEU A 101 6.61 4.15 0.50
N SER A 102 7.73 4.84 0.69
CA SER A 102 7.80 6.29 0.49
C SER A 102 7.52 6.67 -0.95
N ALA A 103 8.07 5.91 -1.90
CA ALA A 103 7.82 6.16 -3.32
C ALA A 103 6.33 5.97 -3.64
N LEU A 104 5.73 4.92 -3.10
CA LEU A 104 4.32 4.62 -3.34
C LEU A 104 3.42 5.71 -2.73
N ARG A 105 3.76 6.20 -1.55
CA ARG A 105 3.01 7.30 -0.94
C ARG A 105 3.04 8.56 -1.80
N ALA A 106 4.21 8.86 -2.36
CA ALA A 106 4.34 10.01 -3.24
C ALA A 106 3.48 9.86 -4.48
N GLU A 107 3.42 8.65 -5.05
CA GLU A 107 2.57 8.41 -6.21
C GLU A 107 1.10 8.57 -5.88
N LEU A 108 0.66 8.07 -4.73
CA LEU A 108 -0.73 8.21 -4.31
C LEU A 108 -1.10 9.67 -4.10
N ALA A 109 -0.21 10.44 -3.49
CA ALA A 109 -0.45 11.86 -3.27
C ALA A 109 -0.58 12.59 -4.61
N GLN A 110 0.26 12.23 -5.57
CA GLN A 110 0.20 12.85 -6.89
C GLN A 110 -1.10 12.52 -7.61
N LEU A 111 -1.56 11.26 -7.52
CA LEU A 111 -2.84 10.87 -8.11
C LEU A 111 -3.99 11.67 -7.51
N ARG A 112 -3.96 11.90 -6.21
CA ARG A 112 -4.99 12.68 -5.54
C ARG A 112 -4.98 14.12 -6.01
N GLU A 113 -3.80 14.71 -6.17
CA GLU A 113 -3.69 16.07 -6.68
C GLU A 113 -4.23 16.20 -8.09
N GLU A 114 -3.91 15.25 -8.95
CA GLU A 114 -4.40 15.23 -10.32
C GLU A 114 -5.92 15.16 -10.36
N ARG A 115 -6.51 14.32 -9.51
CA ARG A 115 -7.96 14.20 -9.46
C ARG A 115 -8.61 15.47 -8.91
N SER A 116 -7.99 16.09 -7.92
CA SER A 116 -8.50 17.36 -7.38
C SER A 116 -8.47 18.45 -8.44
N GLY A 117 -7.40 18.51 -9.23
CA GLY A 117 -7.29 19.47 -10.33
C GLY A 117 -8.39 19.26 -11.36
N GLU A 118 -8.67 18.02 -11.69
CA GLU A 118 -9.75 17.69 -12.61
C GLU A 118 -11.12 18.15 -12.09
N ARG A 119 -11.32 18.03 -10.78
CA ARG A 119 -12.60 18.40 -10.20
C ARG A 119 -12.84 19.90 -10.16
N THR A 120 -11.80 20.70 -10.19
CA THR A 120 -11.94 22.14 -10.15
C THR A 120 -12.24 22.74 -11.52
N HIS A 121 -12.17 21.95 -12.54
CA HIS A 121 -12.55 22.37 -13.87
C HIS A 121 -13.97 21.93 -14.19
#